data_676e054498234ed2616b921978e1b6ed
#
_entry.id   676e054498234ed2616b921978e1b6ed
#
_cell.length_a   1.000
_cell.length_b   1.000
_cell.length_c   1.000
_cell.angle_alpha   90.00
_cell.angle_beta   90.00
_cell.angle_gamma   90.00
#
_symmetry.space_group_name_H-M   'P 1'
#
loop_
_entity.id
_entity.type
_entity.pdbx_description
1 polymer ?
#
loop_
_entity_poly.entity_id
_entity_poly.type
_entity_poly.pdbx_seq_one_letter_code
_entity_poly.pdbx_strand_id
1 'polypeptide(L)'
;MDILYIIQILIGFVGLVLIAFPFSSNIKIINYRHIIYAILFQLVLAFILIKIPVITNLFSYLADGVAALQVATGKGTEFVFGYLGGGALPYELSQKGSALIFAFSILPFIIVMSSITATLWYWGILPFIVNVFSKICQKLFNIGGPIGLGAAANVIVGQVEAPLLIRPYLAKLSNKELLILMLSLIHI
;
A
#
# COMPACT_ATOMS: atom_id res chain seq x y z
N MET A 1 24.49 4.96 15.03
CA MET A 1 23.33 5.70 14.49
C MET A 1 23.54 7.15 14.90
N ASP A 2 23.86 8.00 13.96
CA ASP A 2 24.32 9.35 14.25
C ASP A 2 23.17 10.18 14.84
N ILE A 3 23.49 10.96 15.88
CA ILE A 3 22.55 11.85 16.57
C ILE A 3 21.79 12.74 15.58
N LEU A 4 22.44 13.10 14.48
CA LEU A 4 21.86 13.90 13.38
C LEU A 4 20.63 13.24 12.76
N TYR A 5 20.65 11.91 12.53
CA TYR A 5 19.51 11.17 11.98
C TYR A 5 18.33 11.13 12.95
N ILE A 6 18.60 10.99 14.26
CA ILE A 6 17.55 11.00 15.28
C ILE A 6 16.86 12.37 15.32
N ILE A 7 17.67 13.45 15.26
CA ILE A 7 17.14 14.82 15.22
C ILE A 7 16.31 15.06 13.96
N GLN A 8 16.76 14.60 12.80
CA GLN A 8 16.02 14.71 11.55
C GLN A 8 14.66 13.98 11.61
N ILE A 9 14.62 12.77 12.17
CA ILE A 9 13.39 12.01 12.36
C ILE A 9 12.42 12.76 13.27
N LEU A 10 12.89 13.29 14.40
CA LEU A 10 12.07 14.06 15.33
C LEU A 10 11.54 15.33 14.71
N ILE A 11 12.36 16.09 13.98
CA ILE A 11 11.95 17.29 13.24
C ILE A 11 10.91 16.92 12.17
N GLY A 12 11.09 15.80 11.46
CA GLY A 12 10.13 15.32 10.47
C GLY A 12 8.76 15.02 11.08
N PHE A 13 8.72 14.31 12.21
CA PHE A 13 7.46 14.02 12.92
C PHE A 13 6.77 15.29 13.42
N VAL A 14 7.50 16.19 14.07
CA VAL A 14 6.96 17.46 14.56
C VAL A 14 6.51 18.32 13.39
N GLY A 15 7.28 18.37 12.30
CA GLY A 15 6.95 19.14 11.09
C GLY A 15 5.65 18.66 10.43
N LEU A 16 5.43 17.34 10.31
CA LEU A 16 4.20 16.79 9.77
C LEU A 16 2.98 17.15 10.63
N VAL A 17 3.11 17.07 11.96
CA VAL A 17 2.03 17.48 12.87
C VAL A 17 1.76 18.98 12.74
N LEU A 18 2.80 19.82 12.67
CA LEU A 18 2.65 21.28 12.52
C LEU A 18 1.99 21.65 11.19
N ILE A 19 2.31 20.98 10.09
CA ILE A 19 1.68 21.18 8.78
C ILE A 19 0.19 20.81 8.82
N ALA A 20 -0.21 19.83 9.61
CA ALA A 20 -1.60 19.43 9.75
C ALA A 20 -2.46 20.42 10.56
N PHE A 21 -1.84 21.26 11.42
CA PHE A 21 -2.56 22.21 12.26
C PHE A 21 -3.45 23.21 11.51
N PRO A 22 -3.00 23.87 10.42
CA PRO A 22 -3.82 24.82 9.67
C PRO A 22 -5.06 24.21 9.02
N PHE A 23 -5.02 22.90 8.74
CA PHE A 23 -6.14 22.16 8.14
C PHE A 23 -7.15 21.66 9.17
N SER A 24 -6.89 21.86 10.45
CA SER A 24 -7.79 21.42 11.52
C SER A 24 -8.97 22.38 11.68
N SER A 25 -10.18 21.86 11.56
CA SER A 25 -11.43 22.63 11.78
C SER A 25 -11.60 23.08 13.24
N ASN A 26 -11.00 22.38 14.21
CA ASN A 26 -11.09 22.73 15.62
C ASN A 26 -9.89 22.15 16.42
N ILE A 27 -8.92 23.01 16.66
CA ILE A 27 -7.69 22.63 17.37
C ILE A 27 -7.95 22.24 18.84
N LYS A 28 -9.02 22.77 19.46
CA LYS A 28 -9.35 22.50 20.86
C LYS A 28 -9.87 21.09 21.15
N ILE A 29 -10.34 20.38 20.11
CA ILE A 29 -10.90 19.02 20.22
C ILE A 29 -9.84 17.93 19.93
N ILE A 30 -8.60 18.32 19.62
CA ILE A 30 -7.55 17.37 19.29
C ILE A 30 -7.24 16.50 20.52
N ASN A 31 -7.46 15.19 20.37
CA ASN A 31 -7.11 14.22 21.39
C ASN A 31 -5.67 13.76 21.21
N TYR A 32 -4.74 14.41 21.90
CA TYR A 32 -3.30 14.08 21.83
C TYR A 32 -2.97 12.64 22.17
N ARG A 33 -3.79 11.98 23.00
CA ARG A 33 -3.61 10.55 23.33
C ARG A 33 -3.73 9.67 22.10
N HIS A 34 -4.69 9.92 21.21
CA HIS A 34 -4.85 9.14 19.98
C HIS A 34 -3.66 9.36 19.01
N ILE A 35 -3.12 10.58 18.96
CA ILE A 35 -1.93 10.86 18.16
C ILE A 35 -0.72 10.06 18.68
N ILE A 36 -0.50 10.08 19.99
CA ILE A 36 0.59 9.32 20.63
C ILE A 36 0.43 7.82 20.38
N TYR A 37 -0.80 7.28 20.55
CA TYR A 37 -1.06 5.87 20.27
C TYR A 37 -0.83 5.51 18.80
N ALA A 38 -1.19 6.38 17.85
CA ALA A 38 -0.95 6.15 16.43
C ALA A 38 0.55 6.11 16.12
N ILE A 39 1.32 7.06 16.65
CA ILE A 39 2.79 7.11 16.48
C ILE A 39 3.44 5.89 17.13
N LEU A 40 3.05 5.54 18.35
CA LEU A 40 3.58 4.38 19.06
C LEU A 40 3.27 3.09 18.30
N PHE A 41 2.03 2.94 17.82
CA PHE A 41 1.63 1.79 17.01
C PHE A 41 2.45 1.68 15.73
N GLN A 42 2.66 2.79 15.02
CA GLN A 42 3.47 2.83 13.80
C GLN A 42 4.92 2.40 14.08
N LEU A 43 5.53 2.88 15.17
CA LEU A 43 6.89 2.51 15.56
C LEU A 43 6.98 1.04 15.95
N VAL A 44 6.01 0.54 16.72
CA VAL A 44 5.94 -0.88 17.12
C VAL A 44 5.75 -1.76 15.89
N LEU A 45 4.86 -1.38 14.98
CA LEU A 45 4.63 -2.11 13.74
C LEU A 45 5.90 -2.15 12.87
N ALA A 46 6.56 -1.01 12.69
CA ALA A 46 7.83 -0.93 11.94
C ALA A 46 8.92 -1.81 12.59
N PHE A 47 9.03 -1.78 13.92
CA PHE A 47 9.97 -2.63 14.64
C PHE A 47 9.67 -4.12 14.44
N ILE A 48 8.40 -4.51 14.53
CA ILE A 48 7.94 -5.89 14.30
C ILE A 48 8.29 -6.34 12.87
N LEU A 49 7.97 -5.53 11.87
CA LEU A 49 8.20 -5.86 10.46
C LEU A 49 9.69 -5.97 10.10
N ILE A 50 10.54 -5.14 10.73
CA ILE A 50 11.97 -5.08 10.38
C ILE A 50 12.81 -6.03 11.22
N LYS A 51 12.48 -6.21 12.51
CA LYS A 51 13.34 -6.91 13.46
C LYS A 51 12.95 -8.34 13.77
N ILE A 52 11.71 -8.75 13.49
CA ILE A 52 11.28 -10.13 13.75
C ILE A 52 11.58 -11.01 12.53
N PRO A 53 12.59 -11.92 12.62
CA PRO A 53 13.03 -12.71 11.47
C PRO A 53 11.91 -13.56 10.84
N VAL A 54 10.99 -14.07 11.66
CA VAL A 54 9.85 -14.88 11.18
C VAL A 54 8.96 -14.08 10.23
N ILE A 55 8.68 -12.82 10.57
CA ILE A 55 7.83 -11.94 9.78
C ILE A 55 8.60 -11.50 8.52
N THR A 56 9.85 -11.11 8.67
CA THR A 56 10.70 -10.70 7.55
C THR A 56 10.84 -11.86 6.53
N ASN A 57 11.07 -13.08 7.00
CA ASN A 57 11.15 -14.26 6.12
C ASN A 57 9.81 -14.55 5.43
N LEU A 58 8.67 -14.41 6.13
CA LEU A 58 7.35 -14.57 5.52
C LEU A 58 7.16 -13.58 4.36
N PHE A 59 7.53 -12.31 4.57
CA PHE A 59 7.46 -11.30 3.50
C PHE A 59 8.44 -11.56 2.37
N SER A 60 9.64 -12.09 2.63
CA SER A 60 10.57 -12.47 1.57
C SER A 60 10.02 -13.62 0.72
N TYR A 61 9.42 -14.65 1.32
CA TYR A 61 8.77 -15.73 0.55
C TYR A 61 7.62 -15.21 -0.33
N LEU A 62 6.84 -14.25 0.16
CA LEU A 62 5.79 -13.62 -0.64
C LEU A 62 6.39 -12.80 -1.80
N ALA A 63 7.46 -12.06 -1.53
CA ALA A 63 8.18 -11.30 -2.56
C ALA A 63 8.79 -12.21 -3.62
N ASP A 64 9.39 -13.35 -3.23
CA ASP A 64 9.92 -14.36 -4.14
C ASP A 64 8.80 -14.96 -5.02
N GLY A 65 7.62 -15.20 -4.44
CA GLY A 65 6.44 -15.64 -5.19
C GLY A 65 6.01 -14.62 -6.25
N VAL A 66 5.96 -13.34 -5.90
CA VAL A 66 5.65 -12.26 -6.84
C VAL A 66 6.72 -12.13 -7.92
N ALA A 67 8.01 -12.24 -7.55
CA ALA A 67 9.12 -12.22 -8.51
C ALA A 67 9.04 -13.40 -9.49
N ALA A 68 8.70 -14.59 -9.02
CA ALA A 68 8.49 -15.75 -9.89
C ALA A 68 7.34 -15.54 -10.89
N LEU A 69 6.23 -14.93 -10.44
CA LEU A 69 5.12 -14.54 -11.31
C LEU A 69 5.54 -13.50 -12.34
N GLN A 70 6.35 -12.53 -11.96
CA GLN A 70 6.88 -11.52 -12.86
C GLN A 70 7.76 -12.14 -13.95
N VAL A 71 8.66 -13.07 -13.58
CA VAL A 71 9.50 -13.80 -14.53
C VAL A 71 8.65 -14.66 -15.47
N ALA A 72 7.66 -15.40 -14.94
CA ALA A 72 6.78 -16.23 -15.74
C ALA A 72 5.95 -15.39 -16.74
N THR A 73 5.40 -14.25 -16.27
CA THR A 73 4.69 -13.32 -17.15
C THR A 73 5.62 -12.73 -18.21
N GLY A 74 6.85 -12.36 -17.83
CA GLY A 74 7.86 -11.86 -18.75
C GLY A 74 8.16 -12.84 -19.88
N LYS A 75 8.34 -14.12 -19.57
CA LYS A 75 8.51 -15.18 -20.59
C LYS A 75 7.29 -15.33 -21.50
N GLY A 76 6.08 -15.20 -20.93
CA GLY A 76 4.85 -15.22 -21.72
C GLY A 76 4.75 -14.01 -22.67
N THR A 77 5.10 -12.83 -22.21
CA THR A 77 5.09 -11.60 -23.03
C THR A 77 6.19 -11.61 -24.09
N GLU A 78 7.35 -12.13 -23.77
CA GLU A 78 8.43 -12.37 -24.74
C GLU A 78 7.98 -13.34 -25.85
N PHE A 79 7.31 -14.42 -25.49
CA PHE A 79 6.78 -15.39 -26.47
C PHE A 79 5.74 -14.77 -27.41
N VAL A 80 4.81 -13.96 -26.88
CA VAL A 80 3.71 -13.38 -27.67
C VAL A 80 4.15 -12.15 -28.47
N PHE A 81 4.97 -11.26 -27.87
CA PHE A 81 5.31 -9.95 -28.40
C PHE A 81 6.78 -9.83 -28.83
N GLY A 82 7.58 -10.90 -28.66
CA GLY A 82 8.99 -10.90 -29.01
C GLY A 82 9.78 -9.82 -28.26
N TYR A 83 10.57 -9.04 -28.97
CA TYR A 83 11.40 -7.99 -28.39
C TYR A 83 10.60 -6.86 -27.74
N LEU A 84 9.35 -6.61 -28.15
CA LEU A 84 8.46 -5.63 -27.51
C LEU A 84 8.06 -6.07 -26.09
N GLY A 85 7.96 -7.37 -25.88
CA GLY A 85 7.62 -7.98 -24.58
C GLY A 85 8.83 -8.27 -23.67
N GLY A 86 10.01 -7.80 -24.04
CA GLY A 86 11.24 -7.98 -23.23
C GLY A 86 12.21 -9.03 -23.76
N GLY A 87 11.95 -9.60 -24.94
CA GLY A 87 12.87 -10.52 -25.63
C GLY A 87 14.11 -9.83 -26.20
N ALA A 88 15.00 -10.64 -26.81
CA ALA A 88 16.25 -10.14 -27.41
C ALA A 88 15.97 -9.07 -28.46
N LEU A 89 16.67 -7.96 -28.36
CA LEU A 89 16.53 -6.84 -29.29
C LEU A 89 17.22 -7.14 -30.63
N PRO A 90 16.60 -6.81 -31.76
CA PRO A 90 17.21 -6.94 -33.09
C PRO A 90 18.17 -5.79 -33.40
N TYR A 91 18.42 -4.87 -32.46
CA TYR A 91 19.29 -3.70 -32.63
C TYR A 91 20.02 -3.39 -31.32
N GLU A 92 21.14 -2.65 -31.44
CA GLU A 92 21.89 -2.20 -30.26
C GLU A 92 21.23 -0.96 -29.63
N LEU A 93 21.13 -1.00 -28.30
CA LEU A 93 20.63 0.15 -27.55
C LEU A 93 21.67 1.27 -27.52
N SER A 94 21.24 2.49 -27.79
CA SER A 94 22.03 3.67 -27.45
C SER A 94 22.29 3.70 -25.93
N GLN A 95 23.47 4.16 -25.51
CA GLN A 95 23.91 4.18 -24.10
C GLN A 95 22.92 4.84 -23.12
N LYS A 96 21.93 5.58 -23.59
CA LYS A 96 20.88 6.24 -22.81
C LYS A 96 19.46 5.70 -23.08
N GLY A 97 19.34 4.68 -23.93
CA GLY A 97 18.03 4.13 -24.33
C GLY A 97 17.56 3.03 -23.39
N SER A 98 16.26 3.00 -23.10
CA SER A 98 15.58 1.88 -22.45
C SER A 98 14.73 1.15 -23.48
N ALA A 99 14.85 -0.17 -23.54
CA ALA A 99 13.99 -1.03 -24.38
C ALA A 99 12.66 -1.36 -23.71
N LEU A 100 12.42 -0.88 -22.47
CA LEU A 100 11.21 -1.20 -21.75
C LEU A 100 10.00 -0.49 -22.39
N ILE A 101 9.09 -1.29 -22.93
CA ILE A 101 7.80 -0.80 -23.42
C ILE A 101 6.73 -1.14 -22.40
N PHE A 102 6.23 -0.13 -21.70
CA PHE A 102 5.28 -0.29 -20.60
C PHE A 102 4.06 -1.16 -20.98
N ALA A 103 3.49 -0.92 -22.16
CA ALA A 103 2.30 -1.62 -22.61
C ALA A 103 2.50 -3.14 -22.79
N PHE A 104 3.68 -3.57 -23.21
CA PHE A 104 3.95 -4.99 -23.50
C PHE A 104 4.73 -5.69 -22.40
N SER A 105 5.40 -4.95 -21.53
CA SER A 105 6.19 -5.53 -20.44
C SER A 105 5.48 -5.45 -19.09
N ILE A 106 4.79 -4.35 -18.79
CA ILE A 106 4.21 -4.11 -17.45
C ILE A 106 2.71 -4.37 -17.40
N LEU A 107 1.93 -3.94 -18.40
CA LEU A 107 0.46 -4.16 -18.36
C LEU A 107 0.06 -5.64 -18.27
N PRO A 108 0.71 -6.59 -18.98
CA PRO A 108 0.39 -8.00 -18.83
C PRO A 108 0.60 -8.51 -17.40
N PHE A 109 1.65 -8.04 -16.71
CA PHE A 109 1.87 -8.39 -15.32
C PHE A 109 0.74 -7.85 -14.40
N ILE A 110 0.26 -6.63 -14.65
CA ILE A 110 -0.89 -6.06 -13.92
C ILE A 110 -2.15 -6.91 -14.14
N ILE A 111 -2.39 -7.41 -15.36
CA ILE A 111 -3.53 -8.28 -15.66
C ILE A 111 -3.43 -9.61 -14.87
N VAL A 112 -2.24 -10.22 -14.84
CA VAL A 112 -2.00 -11.46 -14.08
C VAL A 112 -2.22 -11.23 -12.59
N MET A 113 -1.68 -10.15 -12.02
CA MET A 113 -1.86 -9.80 -10.61
C MET A 113 -3.31 -9.51 -10.27
N SER A 114 -4.03 -8.79 -11.12
CA SER A 114 -5.47 -8.51 -10.96
C SER A 114 -6.31 -9.80 -11.00
N SER A 115 -5.97 -10.74 -11.86
CA SER A 115 -6.63 -12.05 -11.95
C SER A 115 -6.42 -12.88 -10.68
N ILE A 116 -5.19 -12.90 -10.14
CA ILE A 116 -4.89 -13.57 -8.87
C ILE A 116 -5.65 -12.91 -7.73
N THR A 117 -5.64 -11.58 -7.65
CA THR A 117 -6.38 -10.81 -6.65
C THR A 117 -7.87 -11.13 -6.69
N ALA A 118 -8.48 -11.16 -7.88
CA ALA A 118 -9.88 -11.52 -8.06
C ALA A 118 -10.17 -12.97 -7.60
N THR A 119 -9.27 -13.90 -7.88
CA THR A 119 -9.40 -15.30 -7.44
C THR A 119 -9.33 -15.43 -5.91
N LEU A 120 -8.36 -14.76 -5.28
CA LEU A 120 -8.23 -14.74 -3.81
C LEU A 120 -9.43 -14.05 -3.15
N TRP A 121 -10.02 -13.07 -3.83
CA TRP A 121 -11.26 -12.45 -3.41
C TRP A 121 -12.44 -13.42 -3.46
N TYR A 122 -12.59 -14.12 -4.56
CA TYR A 122 -13.64 -15.13 -4.75
C TYR A 122 -13.56 -16.26 -3.70
N TRP A 123 -12.35 -16.70 -3.36
CA TRP A 123 -12.14 -17.70 -2.31
C TRP A 123 -12.36 -17.19 -0.89
N GLY A 124 -12.59 -15.89 -0.72
CA GLY A 124 -12.82 -15.29 0.60
C GLY A 124 -11.55 -15.05 1.43
N ILE A 125 -10.37 -15.38 0.89
CA ILE A 125 -9.08 -15.18 1.57
C ILE A 125 -8.82 -13.69 1.81
N LEU A 126 -8.89 -12.88 0.76
CA LEU A 126 -8.70 -11.43 0.87
C LEU A 126 -9.75 -10.75 1.75
N PRO A 127 -11.06 -11.01 1.61
CA PRO A 127 -12.06 -10.45 2.51
C PRO A 127 -11.82 -10.81 3.97
N PHE A 128 -11.38 -12.04 4.26
CA PHE A 128 -11.04 -12.45 5.63
C PHE A 128 -9.90 -11.59 6.20
N ILE A 129 -8.78 -11.46 5.47
CA ILE A 129 -7.61 -10.70 5.91
C ILE A 129 -7.97 -9.22 6.09
N VAL A 130 -8.69 -8.62 5.12
CA VAL A 130 -9.14 -7.22 5.18
C VAL A 130 -10.04 -6.98 6.39
N ASN A 131 -10.98 -7.88 6.67
CA ASN A 131 -11.88 -7.75 7.83
C ASN A 131 -11.13 -7.84 9.17
N VAL A 132 -10.17 -8.74 9.30
CA VAL A 132 -9.34 -8.85 10.51
C VAL A 132 -8.56 -7.54 10.73
N PHE A 133 -7.90 -7.04 9.69
CA PHE A 133 -7.13 -5.82 9.75
C PHE A 133 -8.02 -4.59 10.03
N SER A 134 -9.19 -4.52 9.40
CA SER A 134 -10.19 -3.49 9.64
C SER A 134 -10.64 -3.44 11.11
N LYS A 135 -10.93 -4.58 11.73
CA LYS A 135 -11.29 -4.66 13.15
C LYS A 135 -10.17 -4.17 14.07
N ILE A 136 -8.92 -4.49 13.73
CA ILE A 136 -7.76 -4.01 14.48
C ILE A 136 -7.67 -2.48 14.39
N CYS A 137 -7.74 -1.93 13.17
CA CYS A 137 -7.71 -0.48 12.94
C CYS A 137 -8.85 0.26 13.64
N GLN A 138 -10.07 -0.27 13.57
CA GLN A 138 -11.23 0.31 14.27
C GLN A 138 -11.01 0.38 15.79
N LYS A 139 -10.49 -0.69 16.38
CA LYS A 139 -10.25 -0.76 17.83
C LYS A 139 -9.11 0.15 18.28
N LEU A 140 -8.05 0.24 17.50
CA LEU A 140 -6.86 1.04 17.84
C LEU A 140 -7.07 2.54 17.64
N PHE A 141 -7.71 2.92 16.54
CA PHE A 141 -7.83 4.33 16.13
C PHE A 141 -9.22 4.90 16.38
N ASN A 142 -10.16 4.09 16.88
CA ASN A 142 -11.57 4.49 17.10
C ASN A 142 -12.20 5.15 15.85
N ILE A 143 -11.91 4.57 14.67
CA ILE A 143 -12.42 5.02 13.36
C ILE A 143 -13.65 4.20 12.95
N GLY A 144 -14.52 4.79 12.14
CA GLY A 144 -15.71 4.12 11.62
C GLY A 144 -15.36 2.86 10.80
N GLY A 145 -16.28 1.89 10.78
CA GLY A 145 -16.12 0.63 10.07
C GLY A 145 -15.70 0.78 8.60
N PRO A 146 -16.36 1.62 7.81
CA PRO A 146 -16.01 1.82 6.40
C PRO A 146 -14.61 2.38 6.19
N ILE A 147 -14.13 3.26 7.09
CA ILE A 147 -12.78 3.83 6.99
C ILE A 147 -11.74 2.75 7.31
N GLY A 148 -11.96 2.01 8.40
CA GLY A 148 -11.08 0.90 8.76
C GLY A 148 -11.01 -0.17 7.67
N LEU A 149 -12.13 -0.44 7.00
CA LEU A 149 -12.19 -1.35 5.86
C LEU A 149 -11.43 -0.79 4.67
N GLY A 150 -11.62 0.49 4.32
CA GLY A 150 -10.94 1.14 3.21
C GLY A 150 -9.42 1.22 3.41
N ALA A 151 -8.97 1.62 4.61
CA ALA A 151 -7.56 1.67 4.94
C ALA A 151 -6.91 0.27 4.92
N ALA A 152 -7.58 -0.74 5.47
CA ALA A 152 -7.10 -2.12 5.44
C ALA A 152 -7.04 -2.68 4.01
N ALA A 153 -8.06 -2.42 3.21
CA ALA A 153 -8.10 -2.83 1.82
C ALA A 153 -7.00 -2.19 1.00
N ASN A 154 -6.72 -0.90 1.24
CA ASN A 154 -5.67 -0.17 0.54
C ASN A 154 -4.28 -0.79 0.74
N VAL A 155 -3.97 -1.23 1.97
CA VAL A 155 -2.70 -1.88 2.29
C VAL A 155 -2.55 -3.25 1.61
N ILE A 156 -3.65 -4.00 1.41
CA ILE A 156 -3.61 -5.40 0.97
C ILE A 156 -3.91 -5.55 -0.52
N VAL A 157 -4.92 -4.84 -1.01
CA VAL A 157 -5.44 -4.99 -2.38
C VAL A 157 -4.89 -3.90 -3.31
N GLY A 158 -4.69 -2.71 -2.76
CA GLY A 158 -4.15 -1.57 -3.49
C GLY A 158 -5.11 -0.38 -3.58
N GLN A 159 -4.57 0.73 -4.04
CA GLN A 159 -5.27 2.03 -4.04
C GLN A 159 -6.43 2.13 -5.05
N VAL A 160 -6.43 1.31 -6.09
CA VAL A 160 -7.49 1.33 -7.12
C VAL A 160 -8.69 0.50 -6.68
N GLU A 161 -8.45 -0.66 -6.10
CA GLU A 161 -9.48 -1.61 -5.69
C GLU A 161 -10.11 -1.25 -4.34
N ALA A 162 -9.35 -0.65 -3.43
CA ALA A 162 -9.84 -0.30 -2.09
C ALA A 162 -11.08 0.62 -2.12
N PRO A 163 -11.14 1.70 -2.92
CA PRO A 163 -12.35 2.52 -3.06
C PRO A 163 -13.56 1.76 -3.59
N LEU A 164 -13.37 0.75 -4.44
CA LEU A 164 -14.46 -0.06 -4.97
C LEU A 164 -15.14 -0.88 -3.88
N LEU A 165 -14.38 -1.36 -2.90
CA LEU A 165 -14.90 -2.13 -1.77
C LEU A 165 -15.78 -1.31 -0.83
N ILE A 166 -15.46 -0.05 -0.65
CA ILE A 166 -16.20 0.84 0.22
C ILE A 166 -17.22 1.70 -0.52
N ARG A 167 -17.34 1.53 -1.84
CA ARG A 167 -18.27 2.28 -2.69
C ARG A 167 -19.70 2.39 -2.11
N PRO A 168 -20.29 1.32 -1.54
CA PRO A 168 -21.65 1.40 -0.96
C PRO A 168 -21.76 2.35 0.24
N TYR A 169 -20.63 2.65 0.89
CA TYR A 169 -20.56 3.47 2.09
C TYR A 169 -20.12 4.91 1.81
N LEU A 170 -19.52 5.19 0.63
CA LEU A 170 -18.93 6.51 0.31
C LEU A 170 -19.94 7.66 0.47
N ALA A 171 -21.18 7.48 0.05
CA ALA A 171 -22.23 8.49 0.16
C ALA A 171 -22.66 8.79 1.61
N LYS A 172 -22.31 7.92 2.56
CA LYS A 172 -22.68 8.05 3.98
C LYS A 172 -21.52 8.56 4.84
N LEU A 173 -20.33 8.70 4.26
CA LEU A 173 -19.15 9.19 4.97
C LEU A 173 -19.26 10.68 5.22
N SER A 174 -18.86 11.12 6.40
CA SER A 174 -18.66 12.54 6.69
C SER A 174 -17.45 13.08 5.92
N ASN A 175 -17.36 14.40 5.74
CA ASN A 175 -16.22 15.04 5.07
C ASN A 175 -14.88 14.69 5.74
N LYS A 176 -14.87 14.51 7.07
CA LYS A 176 -13.67 14.11 7.82
C LYS A 176 -13.24 12.67 7.47
N GLU A 177 -14.20 11.79 7.41
CA GLU A 177 -13.98 10.39 7.07
C GLU A 177 -13.51 10.24 5.63
N LEU A 178 -14.10 11.01 4.72
CA LEU A 178 -13.68 11.04 3.32
C LEU A 178 -12.25 11.55 3.19
N LEU A 179 -11.86 12.60 3.95
CA LEU A 179 -10.49 13.11 3.95
C LEU A 179 -9.49 12.06 4.44
N ILE A 180 -9.78 11.35 5.53
CA ILE A 180 -8.92 10.28 6.05
C ILE A 180 -8.72 9.19 4.97
N LEU A 181 -9.80 8.81 4.32
CA LEU A 181 -9.74 7.82 3.26
C LEU A 181 -8.88 8.31 2.07
N MET A 182 -9.09 9.53 1.61
CA MET A 182 -8.31 10.10 0.50
C MET A 182 -6.82 10.21 0.86
N LEU A 183 -6.49 10.62 2.09
CA LEU A 183 -5.10 10.66 2.56
C LEU A 183 -4.48 9.27 2.61
N SER A 184 -5.24 8.23 2.97
CA SER A 184 -4.74 6.86 2.97
C SER A 184 -4.40 6.35 1.57
N LEU A 185 -5.08 6.86 0.53
CA LEU A 185 -4.86 6.50 -0.87
C LEU A 185 -3.67 7.24 -1.51
N ILE A 186 -3.28 8.39 -0.97
CA ILE A 186 -2.18 9.20 -1.52
C ILE A 186 -0.80 8.68 -1.08
N HIS A 187 -0.72 7.97 0.02
CA HIS A 187 0.53 7.58 0.68
C HIS A 187 1.12 6.24 0.22
N ILE A 188 0.79 5.77 -0.97
CA ILE A 188 1.38 4.53 -1.53
C ILE A 188 2.26 4.84 -2.73
#